data_13032b14bcff8f7addb1a12be1db11be
#
_entry.id   13032b14bcff8f7addb1a12be1db11be
#
_cell.length_a   1.000
_cell.length_b   1.000
_cell.length_c   1.000
_cell.angle_alpha   90.00
_cell.angle_beta   90.00
_cell.angle_gamma   90.00
#
_symmetry.space_group_name_H-M   'P 1'
#
loop_
_entity.id
_entity.type
_entity.pdbx_description
1 polymer ?
#
loop_
_entity_poly.entity_id
_entity_poly.type
_entity_poly.pdbx_seq_one_letter_code
_entity_poly.pdbx_strand_id
1 'polypeptide(L)'
;MARLFARPPGLTVARITASVYTSHVPAIGVAMDLGKTSEPYYAPLFAGYEPARQWMAANTPDVVVLVFNDHANAFSLKMVPTFALGMSARYEPADEG
;
A
#
# COMPACT_ATOMS: atom_id res chain seq x y z
N MET A 1 -15.68 -23.34 -21.14
CA MET A 1 -15.44 -22.51 -22.33
C MET A 1 -15.26 -21.06 -21.86
N ALA A 2 -14.02 -20.62 -21.71
CA ALA A 2 -13.71 -19.25 -21.28
C ALA A 2 -13.96 -18.31 -22.47
N ARG A 3 -14.91 -17.38 -22.38
CA ARG A 3 -15.03 -16.29 -23.33
C ARG A 3 -13.85 -15.34 -23.12
N LEU A 4 -12.87 -15.39 -24.00
CA LEU A 4 -11.92 -14.29 -24.13
C LEU A 4 -12.73 -13.07 -24.57
N PHE A 5 -12.83 -12.08 -23.69
CA PHE A 5 -13.35 -10.78 -24.10
C PHE A 5 -12.39 -10.19 -25.13
N ALA A 6 -12.89 -9.99 -26.36
CA ALA A 6 -12.15 -9.29 -27.39
C ALA A 6 -11.81 -7.89 -26.85
N ARG A 7 -10.54 -7.55 -26.86
CA ARG A 7 -10.00 -6.29 -26.41
C ARG A 7 -10.51 -5.16 -27.31
N PRO A 8 -11.12 -4.08 -26.78
CA PRO A 8 -11.44 -2.93 -27.61
C PRO A 8 -10.14 -2.34 -28.22
N PRO A 9 -10.17 -1.89 -29.48
CA PRO A 9 -9.01 -1.27 -30.10
C PRO A 9 -8.58 -0.02 -29.31
N GLY A 10 -7.28 0.09 -29.00
CA GLY A 10 -6.69 1.22 -28.29
C GLY A 10 -6.40 1.00 -26.79
N LEU A 11 -6.81 -0.13 -26.19
CA LEU A 11 -6.41 -0.44 -24.82
C LEU A 11 -4.99 -1.01 -24.76
N THR A 12 -4.10 -0.29 -24.12
CA THR A 12 -2.78 -0.82 -23.68
C THR A 12 -2.99 -1.85 -22.57
N VAL A 13 -2.21 -2.93 -22.56
CA VAL A 13 -2.24 -3.89 -21.46
C VAL A 13 -1.62 -3.24 -20.23
N ALA A 14 -2.32 -3.31 -19.09
CA ALA A 14 -1.70 -2.99 -17.81
C ALA A 14 -0.52 -3.94 -17.57
N ARG A 15 0.55 -3.40 -17.02
CA ARG A 15 1.75 -4.17 -16.66
C ARG A 15 2.20 -3.80 -15.25
N ILE A 16 2.71 -4.75 -14.51
CA ILE A 16 3.38 -4.48 -13.24
C ILE A 16 4.75 -3.90 -13.58
N THR A 17 5.01 -2.69 -13.11
CA THR A 17 6.28 -1.96 -13.35
C THR A 17 7.23 -2.06 -12.18
N ALA A 18 6.70 -2.24 -10.96
CA ALA A 18 7.48 -2.49 -9.76
C ALA A 18 6.65 -3.22 -8.71
N SER A 19 7.34 -3.82 -7.75
CA SER A 19 6.77 -4.34 -6.51
C SER A 19 7.65 -3.87 -5.36
N VAL A 20 7.03 -3.36 -4.29
CA VAL A 20 7.71 -2.94 -3.07
C VAL A 20 7.14 -3.75 -1.90
N TYR A 21 8.01 -4.35 -1.12
CA TYR A 21 7.66 -5.12 0.07
C TYR A 21 8.23 -4.42 1.29
N THR A 22 7.39 -4.21 2.30
CA THR A 22 7.81 -3.54 3.53
C THR A 22 6.98 -4.00 4.72
N SER A 23 7.49 -3.77 5.92
CA SER A 23 6.70 -3.87 7.14
C SER A 23 5.76 -2.67 7.24
N HIS A 24 4.59 -2.88 7.88
CA HIS A 24 3.64 -1.81 8.18
C HIS A 24 3.14 -1.91 9.63
N VAL A 25 3.99 -2.34 10.56
CA VAL A 25 3.61 -2.38 11.98
C VAL A 25 3.23 -0.98 12.47
N PRO A 26 2.23 -0.84 13.38
CA PRO A 26 1.74 0.45 13.86
C PRO A 26 2.82 1.39 14.39
N ALA A 27 3.86 0.84 15.03
CA ALA A 27 5.00 1.62 15.52
C ALA A 27 5.71 2.48 14.45
N ILE A 28 5.63 2.11 13.17
CA ILE A 28 6.19 2.89 12.06
C ILE A 28 5.33 4.14 11.84
N GLY A 29 4.00 3.99 11.85
CA GLY A 29 3.07 5.11 11.75
C GLY A 29 3.25 6.08 12.91
N VAL A 30 3.28 5.57 14.14
CA VAL A 30 3.53 6.38 15.35
C VAL A 30 4.85 7.15 15.25
N ALA A 31 5.92 6.55 14.74
CA ALA A 31 7.20 7.24 14.55
C ALA A 31 7.09 8.39 13.54
N MET A 32 6.27 8.25 12.50
CA MET A 32 6.00 9.33 11.54
C MET A 32 5.20 10.46 12.20
N ASP A 33 4.11 10.14 12.88
CA ASP A 33 3.20 11.11 13.49
C ASP A 33 3.90 11.93 14.59
N LEU A 34 4.81 11.30 15.34
CA LEU A 34 5.59 11.97 16.38
C LEU A 34 6.89 12.62 15.87
N GLY A 35 7.14 12.61 14.56
CA GLY A 35 8.36 13.20 13.99
C GLY A 35 9.67 12.49 14.36
N LYS A 36 9.63 11.19 14.71
CA LYS A 36 10.76 10.41 15.22
C LYS A 36 11.54 9.66 14.13
N THR A 37 11.26 9.91 12.88
CA THR A 37 11.84 9.19 11.73
C THR A 37 13.36 9.27 11.64
N SER A 38 13.96 10.32 12.23
CA SER A 38 15.41 10.54 12.27
C SER A 38 16.08 10.05 13.57
N GLU A 39 15.30 9.58 14.56
CA GLU A 39 15.90 9.00 15.77
C GLU A 39 16.74 7.75 15.42
N PRO A 40 17.86 7.50 16.14
CA PRO A 40 18.78 6.40 15.81
C PRO A 40 18.13 5.02 15.68
N TYR A 41 17.05 4.78 16.41
CA TYR A 41 16.29 3.52 16.34
C TYR A 41 15.50 3.38 15.04
N TYR A 42 14.91 4.47 14.56
CA TYR A 42 14.03 4.46 13.38
C TYR A 42 14.75 4.83 12.07
N ALA A 43 15.80 5.64 12.16
CA ALA A 43 16.47 6.19 10.97
C ALA A 43 16.91 5.14 9.94
N PRO A 44 17.46 3.96 10.31
CA PRO A 44 17.82 2.94 9.31
C PRO A 44 16.61 2.41 8.54
N LEU A 45 15.45 2.27 9.20
CA LEU A 45 14.22 1.82 8.55
C LEU A 45 13.75 2.85 7.51
N PHE A 46 13.67 4.11 7.90
CA PHE A 46 13.21 5.18 7.01
C PHE A 46 14.20 5.45 5.87
N ALA A 47 15.51 5.31 6.10
CA ALA A 47 16.50 5.33 5.03
C ALA A 47 16.30 4.20 4.01
N GLY A 48 15.85 3.03 4.46
CA GLY A 48 15.52 1.89 3.60
C GLY A 48 14.36 2.15 2.64
N TYR A 49 13.47 3.08 2.95
CA TYR A 49 12.36 3.45 2.04
C TYR A 49 12.78 4.42 0.93
N GLU A 50 13.92 5.10 1.06
CA GLU A 50 14.32 6.16 0.14
C GLU A 50 14.46 5.68 -1.32
N PRO A 51 15.04 4.50 -1.63
CA PRO A 51 15.09 4.00 -3.00
C PRO A 51 13.69 3.82 -3.63
N ALA A 52 12.72 3.31 -2.86
CA ALA A 52 11.35 3.15 -3.34
C ALA A 52 10.67 4.52 -3.57
N ARG A 53 10.87 5.48 -2.69
CA ARG A 53 10.37 6.86 -2.86
C ARG A 53 10.93 7.52 -4.12
N GLN A 54 12.23 7.41 -4.33
CA GLN A 54 12.90 7.95 -5.52
C GLN A 54 12.38 7.31 -6.80
N TRP A 55 12.22 5.98 -6.79
CA TRP A 55 11.65 5.27 -7.93
C TRP A 55 10.22 5.74 -8.23
N MET A 56 9.37 5.84 -7.23
CA MET A 56 7.99 6.33 -7.38
C MET A 56 7.95 7.75 -7.95
N ALA A 57 8.79 8.65 -7.44
CA ALA A 57 8.87 10.02 -7.92
C ALA A 57 9.32 10.10 -9.40
N ALA A 58 10.23 9.23 -9.81
CA ALA A 58 10.75 9.19 -11.17
C ALA A 58 9.82 8.50 -12.18
N ASN A 59 9.00 7.55 -11.75
CA ASN A 59 8.23 6.68 -12.64
C ASN A 59 6.71 6.84 -12.52
N THR A 60 6.21 7.50 -11.53
CA THR A 60 4.79 7.80 -11.24
C THR A 60 3.81 6.80 -11.89
N PRO A 61 3.52 5.64 -11.27
CA PRO A 61 2.63 4.65 -11.85
C PRO A 61 1.20 5.18 -11.94
N ASP A 62 0.43 4.73 -12.92
CA ASP A 62 -0.98 5.12 -13.10
C ASP A 62 -1.87 4.56 -11.98
N VAL A 63 -1.50 3.38 -11.44
CA VAL A 63 -2.25 2.68 -10.39
C VAL A 63 -1.27 2.06 -9.40
N VAL A 64 -1.60 2.16 -8.12
CA VAL A 64 -0.92 1.44 -7.03
C VAL A 64 -1.91 0.44 -6.44
N VAL A 65 -1.53 -0.84 -6.41
CA VAL A 65 -2.27 -1.87 -5.69
C VAL A 65 -1.59 -2.07 -4.34
N LEU A 66 -2.26 -1.68 -3.27
CA LEU A 66 -1.78 -1.83 -1.90
C LEU A 66 -2.35 -3.10 -1.29
N VAL A 67 -1.47 -4.01 -0.85
CA VAL A 67 -1.84 -5.26 -0.16
C VAL A 67 -1.29 -5.21 1.26
N PHE A 68 -2.17 -5.32 2.25
CA PHE A 68 -1.80 -5.21 3.67
C PHE A 68 -2.77 -6.02 4.55
N ASN A 69 -2.37 -6.26 5.80
CA ASN A 69 -3.24 -6.81 6.82
C ASN A 69 -4.03 -5.69 7.50
N ASP A 70 -5.31 -5.89 7.69
CA ASP A 70 -6.11 -5.03 8.56
C ASP A 70 -5.74 -5.29 10.03
N HIS A 71 -5.57 -4.21 10.82
CA HIS A 71 -5.27 -4.29 12.24
C HIS A 71 -6.54 -4.10 13.09
N ALA A 72 -7.62 -4.77 12.71
CA ALA A 72 -8.94 -4.70 13.35
C ALA A 72 -9.61 -3.31 13.24
N ASN A 73 -9.26 -2.50 12.26
CA ASN A 73 -9.89 -1.22 11.98
C ASN A 73 -11.15 -1.33 11.14
N ALA A 74 -11.05 -1.98 9.97
CA ALA A 74 -12.20 -2.18 9.09
C ALA A 74 -12.98 -3.46 9.41
N PHE A 75 -12.31 -4.48 9.97
CA PHE A 75 -12.88 -5.79 10.27
C PHE A 75 -12.70 -6.14 11.74
N SER A 76 -13.58 -7.00 12.27
CA SER A 76 -13.52 -7.48 13.64
C SER A 76 -13.42 -9.00 13.67
N LEU A 77 -13.08 -9.57 14.82
CA LEU A 77 -13.07 -11.03 15.00
C LEU A 77 -14.43 -11.71 14.76
N LYS A 78 -15.50 -10.92 14.70
CA LYS A 78 -16.85 -11.42 14.35
C LYS A 78 -17.11 -11.45 12.85
N MET A 79 -16.30 -10.74 12.06
CA MET A 79 -16.43 -10.66 10.62
C MET A 79 -15.03 -10.52 10.01
N VAL A 80 -14.42 -11.66 9.73
CA VAL A 80 -13.07 -11.74 9.15
C VAL A 80 -13.18 -12.37 7.76
N PRO A 81 -13.16 -11.58 6.68
CA PRO A 81 -13.08 -12.13 5.33
C PRO A 81 -11.69 -12.73 5.08
N THR A 82 -11.60 -13.71 4.20
CA THR A 82 -10.29 -14.23 3.75
C THR A 82 -9.51 -13.14 3.01
N PHE A 83 -10.20 -12.40 2.14
CA PHE A 83 -9.69 -11.22 1.43
C PHE A 83 -10.78 -10.17 1.32
N ALA A 84 -10.36 -8.91 1.29
CA ALA A 84 -11.24 -7.79 0.98
C ALA A 84 -10.57 -6.89 -0.06
N LEU A 85 -11.36 -6.33 -0.97
CA LEU A 85 -10.89 -5.35 -1.95
C LEU A 85 -11.53 -4.00 -1.65
N GLY A 86 -10.71 -3.02 -1.28
CA GLY A 86 -11.14 -1.64 -1.11
C GLY A 86 -11.29 -0.96 -2.47
N MET A 87 -12.48 -0.40 -2.75
CA MET A 87 -12.81 0.27 -4.00
C MET A 87 -13.49 1.63 -3.77
N SER A 88 -13.34 2.20 -2.59
CA SER A 88 -13.88 3.52 -2.31
C SER A 88 -13.09 4.61 -3.05
N ALA A 89 -13.77 5.68 -3.44
CA ALA A 89 -13.12 6.85 -4.02
C ALA A 89 -12.22 7.59 -3.00
N ARG A 90 -12.46 7.39 -1.70
CA ARG A 90 -11.70 8.00 -0.61
C ARG A 90 -11.70 7.11 0.63
N TYR A 91 -10.60 7.13 1.36
CA TYR A 91 -10.45 6.52 2.67
C TYR A 91 -9.93 7.57 3.65
N GLU A 92 -10.46 7.58 4.85
CA GLU A 92 -9.90 8.37 5.93
C GLU A 92 -8.76 7.58 6.61
N PRO A 93 -7.72 8.27 7.10
CA PRO A 93 -6.68 7.63 7.90
C PRO A 93 -7.30 6.95 9.12
N ALA A 94 -6.83 5.74 9.44
CA ALA A 94 -7.16 5.07 10.68
C ALA A 94 -6.19 5.51 11.78
N ASP A 95 -6.72 5.71 12.99
CA ASP A 95 -5.91 5.88 14.18
C ASP A 95 -5.70 4.50 14.80
N GLU A 96 -4.47 4.03 14.82
CA GLU A 96 -4.12 2.71 15.35
C GLU A 96 -3.55 2.77 16.79
N GLY A 97 -3.75 3.86 17.50
CA GLY A 97 -3.46 4.02 18.94
C GLY A 97 -2.37 4.97 19.31
#